data_fc5ba8646607ca2290fb640b59050e55
#
_entry.id   fc5ba8646607ca2290fb640b59050e55
#
_cell.length_a   1.000
_cell.length_b   1.000
_cell.length_c   1.000
_cell.angle_alpha   90.00
_cell.angle_beta   90.00
_cell.angle_gamma   90.00
#
_symmetry.space_group_name_H-M   'P 1'
#
loop_
_entity.id
_entity.type
_entity.pdbx_description
1 polymer ?
#
loop_
_entity_poly.entity_id
_entity_poly.type
_entity_poly.pdbx_seq_one_letter_code
_entity_poly.pdbx_strand_id
1 'polypeptide(L)'
;PTTIGAIAGAFQKGPVNSVVTIGNEDDMVKIFGKPQNNSNQFETFFTASNFLQYSDQLKIVRCESGVTNAVASGTAFIIRDDDHYEDSFKDGQGSVGEWAARTAGIHGNSLGVSICANSTAFEELAVTTTSAEEALGQTVISVTDGTVFTIHDIVNFGEALGFEYQVTAADASTITIKLKDDPNGSGLQSTIATATNIRRRWRFYDLFDAAPGTSDFATQNTRGTQDELHIVVYDQLGEISGFAITSNGNRTNAVLETFANLSKNSVGKSPQGDSTYYVDKIFRTSNFVYSMDHNTAGTNWGTDFTGEESQIVMEDGGTDGAGANAGENVVLDATGTSNENENGKIQLEAGGNSYAALDTPTTTNLKNGTDDYAVTAGELQIGYDNFDDVESIDVNLILGGKGGGAGDSASTQDTHVTMLTALTDKRRDCVAFVSPYRSATVGVSSSITATENVVEAFDLCPSSSYM
;
A
#
# COMPACT_ATOMS: atom_id res chain seq x y z
N PRO A 1 -25.45 -25.53 -18.91
CA PRO A 1 -24.17 -25.81 -18.29
C PRO A 1 -23.27 -24.59 -18.52
N THR A 2 -22.90 -23.93 -17.47
CA THR A 2 -21.93 -22.83 -17.51
C THR A 2 -20.56 -23.42 -17.81
N THR A 3 -19.88 -22.95 -18.84
CA THR A 3 -18.52 -23.38 -19.16
C THR A 3 -17.57 -22.59 -18.28
N ILE A 4 -16.94 -23.26 -17.31
CA ILE A 4 -16.00 -22.66 -16.37
C ILE A 4 -14.58 -23.00 -16.83
N GLY A 5 -13.79 -21.98 -17.16
CA GLY A 5 -12.39 -22.12 -17.54
C GLY A 5 -11.44 -21.91 -16.36
N ALA A 6 -10.26 -22.50 -16.43
CA ALA A 6 -9.16 -22.26 -15.51
C ALA A 6 -7.84 -22.07 -16.26
N ILE A 7 -7.01 -21.14 -15.81
CA ILE A 7 -5.69 -20.87 -16.36
C ILE A 7 -4.74 -20.42 -15.26
N ALA A 8 -3.50 -20.93 -15.28
CA ALA A 8 -2.42 -20.44 -14.45
C ALA A 8 -1.26 -19.91 -15.32
N GLY A 9 -0.56 -18.90 -14.84
CA GLY A 9 0.58 -18.33 -15.55
C GLY A 9 1.05 -16.98 -15.01
N ALA A 10 1.95 -16.35 -15.75
CA ALA A 10 2.44 -15.02 -15.41
C ALA A 10 1.42 -13.94 -15.77
N PHE A 11 1.22 -12.99 -14.85
CA PHE A 11 0.42 -11.78 -15.07
C PHE A 11 1.15 -10.57 -14.48
N GLN A 12 0.79 -9.37 -14.95
CA GLN A 12 1.48 -8.14 -14.57
C GLN A 12 1.29 -7.78 -13.09
N LYS A 13 0.11 -7.98 -12.55
CA LYS A 13 -0.26 -7.67 -11.17
C LYS A 13 -1.31 -8.65 -10.65
N GLY A 14 -1.87 -8.40 -9.48
CA GLY A 14 -2.92 -9.22 -8.87
C GLY A 14 -2.38 -10.20 -7.83
N PRO A 15 -3.28 -10.91 -7.15
CA PRO A 15 -2.93 -11.92 -6.15
C PRO A 15 -2.08 -13.04 -6.75
N VAL A 16 -1.17 -13.59 -5.96
CA VAL A 16 -0.24 -14.66 -6.36
C VAL A 16 -0.63 -15.96 -5.70
N ASN A 17 -0.64 -17.05 -6.46
CA ASN A 17 -1.05 -18.39 -6.02
C ASN A 17 -2.46 -18.44 -5.38
N SER A 18 -3.34 -17.55 -5.78
CA SER A 18 -4.71 -17.45 -5.30
C SER A 18 -5.68 -17.49 -6.49
N VAL A 19 -6.79 -18.23 -6.36
CA VAL A 19 -7.79 -18.40 -7.42
C VAL A 19 -8.72 -17.20 -7.46
N VAL A 20 -8.71 -16.47 -8.57
CA VAL A 20 -9.60 -15.33 -8.81
C VAL A 20 -10.56 -15.64 -9.95
N THR A 21 -11.86 -15.47 -9.73
CA THR A 21 -12.88 -15.63 -10.77
C THR A 21 -13.09 -14.32 -11.50
N ILE A 22 -13.00 -14.35 -12.83
CA ILE A 22 -13.12 -13.21 -13.74
C ILE A 22 -14.29 -13.42 -14.69
N GLY A 23 -15.13 -12.40 -14.84
CA GLY A 23 -16.31 -12.43 -15.70
C GLY A 23 -16.13 -11.79 -17.08
N ASN A 24 -15.13 -10.91 -17.24
CA ASN A 24 -14.90 -10.20 -18.51
C ASN A 24 -13.45 -9.70 -18.60
N GLU A 25 -13.05 -9.25 -19.79
CA GLU A 25 -11.68 -8.76 -20.04
C GLU A 25 -11.35 -7.48 -19.27
N ASP A 26 -12.32 -6.57 -19.07
CA ASP A 26 -12.08 -5.32 -18.35
C ASP A 26 -11.72 -5.60 -16.89
N ASP A 27 -12.41 -6.52 -16.23
CA ASP A 27 -12.07 -6.97 -14.87
C ASP A 27 -10.72 -7.69 -14.84
N MET A 28 -10.41 -8.51 -15.87
CA MET A 28 -9.11 -9.15 -15.98
C MET A 28 -7.98 -8.12 -16.08
N VAL A 29 -8.13 -7.09 -16.92
CA VAL A 29 -7.15 -6.00 -17.04
C VAL A 29 -7.03 -5.22 -15.74
N LYS A 30 -8.14 -4.95 -15.06
CA LYS A 30 -8.15 -4.22 -13.79
C LYS A 30 -7.39 -4.97 -12.69
N ILE A 31 -7.56 -6.28 -12.58
CA ILE A 31 -6.97 -7.11 -11.53
C ILE A 31 -5.58 -7.60 -11.92
N PHE A 32 -5.41 -8.16 -13.13
CA PHE A 32 -4.18 -8.83 -13.56
C PHE A 32 -3.29 -7.99 -14.48
N GLY A 33 -3.72 -6.78 -14.84
CA GLY A 33 -2.95 -5.85 -15.67
C GLY A 33 -3.06 -6.12 -17.15
N LYS A 34 -2.07 -5.62 -17.92
CA LYS A 34 -2.06 -5.64 -19.38
C LYS A 34 -1.12 -6.73 -19.90
N PRO A 35 -1.27 -7.15 -21.17
CA PRO A 35 -0.34 -8.12 -21.79
C PRO A 35 1.08 -7.54 -21.85
N GLN A 36 2.07 -8.41 -21.59
CA GLN A 36 3.49 -8.05 -21.57
C GLN A 36 4.24 -8.86 -22.63
N ASN A 37 5.23 -8.21 -23.26
CA ASN A 37 6.04 -8.87 -24.30
C ASN A 37 7.17 -9.73 -23.68
N ASN A 38 7.55 -9.46 -22.43
CA ASN A 38 8.59 -10.20 -21.74
C ASN A 38 8.17 -11.66 -21.54
N SER A 39 9.08 -12.59 -21.82
CA SER A 39 8.86 -14.05 -21.74
C SER A 39 7.61 -14.55 -22.47
N ASN A 40 7.10 -13.79 -23.47
CA ASN A 40 5.88 -14.07 -24.19
C ASN A 40 4.63 -14.22 -23.28
N GLN A 41 4.57 -13.46 -22.18
CA GLN A 41 3.45 -13.47 -21.22
C GLN A 41 2.10 -13.20 -21.93
N PHE A 42 2.12 -12.40 -23.00
CA PHE A 42 0.92 -12.10 -23.78
C PHE A 42 0.21 -13.36 -24.30
N GLU A 43 0.88 -14.50 -24.49
CA GLU A 43 0.23 -15.73 -24.92
C GLU A 43 -0.75 -16.25 -23.86
N THR A 44 -0.35 -16.24 -22.58
CA THR A 44 -1.25 -16.56 -21.46
C THR A 44 -2.38 -15.53 -21.35
N PHE A 45 -2.05 -14.24 -21.44
CA PHE A 45 -3.05 -13.17 -21.36
C PHE A 45 -4.12 -13.29 -22.46
N PHE A 46 -3.72 -13.43 -23.72
CA PHE A 46 -4.67 -13.54 -24.83
C PHE A 46 -5.42 -14.88 -24.85
N THR A 47 -4.86 -15.95 -24.30
CA THR A 47 -5.60 -17.19 -24.09
C THR A 47 -6.77 -16.95 -23.13
N ALA A 48 -6.53 -16.27 -22.01
CA ALA A 48 -7.54 -15.88 -21.05
C ALA A 48 -8.58 -14.90 -21.65
N SER A 49 -8.11 -13.83 -22.31
CA SER A 49 -8.96 -12.82 -22.97
C SER A 49 -9.88 -13.43 -24.02
N ASN A 50 -9.35 -14.29 -24.89
CA ASN A 50 -10.14 -14.97 -25.91
C ASN A 50 -11.21 -15.88 -25.30
N PHE A 51 -10.93 -16.57 -24.20
CA PHE A 51 -11.92 -17.39 -23.50
C PHE A 51 -13.06 -16.53 -22.95
N LEU A 52 -12.75 -15.38 -22.36
CA LEU A 52 -13.73 -14.43 -21.80
C LEU A 52 -14.68 -13.81 -22.86
N GLN A 53 -14.39 -13.95 -24.17
CA GLN A 53 -15.33 -13.58 -25.22
C GLN A 53 -16.50 -14.56 -25.35
N TYR A 54 -16.38 -15.76 -24.80
CA TYR A 54 -17.37 -16.84 -24.93
C TYR A 54 -17.94 -17.31 -23.60
N SER A 55 -17.30 -16.97 -22.48
CA SER A 55 -17.73 -17.33 -21.13
C SER A 55 -17.48 -16.17 -20.15
N ASP A 56 -18.33 -16.08 -19.14
CA ASP A 56 -18.25 -15.12 -18.04
C ASP A 56 -17.65 -15.73 -16.74
N GLN A 57 -17.05 -16.93 -16.85
CA GLN A 57 -16.47 -17.63 -15.71
C GLN A 57 -15.10 -18.22 -16.03
N LEU A 58 -14.08 -17.40 -15.82
CA LEU A 58 -12.69 -17.82 -15.90
C LEU A 58 -12.02 -17.71 -14.54
N LYS A 59 -11.44 -18.79 -14.06
CA LYS A 59 -10.61 -18.83 -12.88
C LYS A 59 -9.15 -18.63 -13.27
N ILE A 60 -8.52 -17.61 -12.73
CA ILE A 60 -7.12 -17.25 -13.03
C ILE A 60 -6.28 -17.41 -11.76
N VAL A 61 -5.12 -18.02 -11.90
CA VAL A 61 -4.06 -18.03 -10.90
C VAL A 61 -2.81 -17.37 -11.47
N ARG A 62 -2.35 -16.30 -10.82
CA ARG A 62 -1.03 -15.73 -11.09
C ARG A 62 0.01 -16.58 -10.40
N CYS A 63 0.90 -17.22 -11.17
CA CYS A 63 1.99 -17.99 -10.61
C CYS A 63 2.98 -17.12 -9.85
N GLU A 64 3.50 -17.63 -8.74
CA GLU A 64 4.64 -17.04 -8.05
C GLU A 64 5.90 -17.26 -8.87
N SER A 65 6.52 -16.17 -9.28
CA SER A 65 7.84 -16.12 -9.92
C SER A 65 8.74 -15.22 -9.05
N GLY A 66 9.82 -14.69 -9.55
CA GLY A 66 10.68 -13.76 -8.81
C GLY A 66 10.06 -12.35 -8.53
N VAL A 67 8.74 -12.23 -8.50
CA VAL A 67 8.02 -10.97 -8.23
C VAL A 67 8.10 -10.56 -6.77
N THR A 68 8.21 -9.26 -6.51
CA THR A 68 8.19 -8.70 -5.15
C THR A 68 7.27 -7.49 -5.05
N ASN A 69 6.70 -7.28 -3.85
CA ASN A 69 5.94 -6.07 -3.55
C ASN A 69 6.89 -4.90 -3.30
N ALA A 70 6.58 -3.73 -3.84
CA ALA A 70 7.31 -2.52 -3.48
C ALA A 70 7.07 -2.19 -1.99
N VAL A 71 8.12 -1.73 -1.31
CA VAL A 71 8.12 -1.45 0.13
C VAL A 71 8.66 -0.05 0.42
N ALA A 72 8.35 0.49 1.58
CA ALA A 72 8.80 1.80 2.03
C ALA A 72 10.33 1.85 2.20
N SER A 73 10.92 0.80 2.75
CA SER A 73 12.36 0.70 2.99
C SER A 73 12.85 -0.75 2.92
N GLY A 74 14.16 -0.96 3.01
CA GLY A 74 14.76 -2.29 3.09
C GLY A 74 14.64 -3.13 1.83
N THR A 75 14.62 -4.44 1.99
CA THR A 75 14.55 -5.43 0.91
C THR A 75 13.10 -5.80 0.65
N ALA A 76 12.66 -5.68 -0.60
CA ALA A 76 11.35 -6.11 -1.03
C ALA A 76 11.19 -7.63 -0.90
N PHE A 77 9.97 -8.07 -0.67
CA PHE A 77 9.58 -9.46 -0.51
C PHE A 77 8.20 -9.67 -1.12
N ILE A 78 7.66 -10.87 -1.09
CA ILE A 78 6.37 -11.17 -1.65
C ILE A 78 5.27 -11.22 -0.56
N ILE A 79 4.19 -10.47 -0.81
CA ILE A 79 2.88 -10.64 -0.17
C ILE A 79 1.97 -11.21 -1.25
N ARG A 80 1.53 -12.45 -1.10
CA ARG A 80 0.80 -13.17 -2.15
C ARG A 80 -0.61 -12.63 -2.36
N ASP A 81 -1.33 -12.49 -1.25
CA ASP A 81 -2.73 -12.08 -1.18
C ASP A 81 -3.06 -11.52 0.21
N ASP A 82 -4.35 -11.24 0.44
CA ASP A 82 -4.85 -10.68 1.69
C ASP A 82 -4.69 -11.66 2.86
N ASP A 83 -4.91 -12.96 2.64
CA ASP A 83 -4.78 -13.98 3.68
C ASP A 83 -3.30 -14.10 4.14
N HIS A 84 -2.37 -14.11 3.18
CA HIS A 84 -0.94 -14.13 3.50
C HIS A 84 -0.48 -12.86 4.25
N TYR A 85 -1.06 -11.70 3.91
CA TYR A 85 -0.81 -10.46 4.66
C TYR A 85 -1.36 -10.56 6.09
N GLU A 86 -2.59 -11.02 6.27
CA GLU A 86 -3.23 -11.09 7.59
C GLU A 86 -2.52 -12.08 8.52
N ASP A 87 -2.09 -13.23 7.97
CA ASP A 87 -1.41 -14.28 8.75
C ASP A 87 0.03 -13.95 9.12
N SER A 88 0.74 -13.17 8.28
CA SER A 88 2.20 -13.07 8.39
C SER A 88 2.75 -11.66 8.55
N PHE A 89 2.00 -10.61 8.17
CA PHE A 89 2.56 -9.27 8.01
C PHE A 89 1.76 -8.14 8.68
N LYS A 90 0.53 -8.40 9.11
CA LYS A 90 -0.37 -7.39 9.67
C LYS A 90 0.20 -6.72 10.93
N ASP A 91 1.04 -7.43 11.68
CA ASP A 91 1.70 -6.92 12.88
C ASP A 91 3.08 -6.28 12.59
N GLY A 92 3.39 -6.08 11.30
CA GLY A 92 4.65 -5.51 10.84
C GLY A 92 5.75 -6.54 10.56
N GLN A 93 6.85 -6.07 9.98
CA GLN A 93 8.04 -6.87 9.65
C GLN A 93 9.32 -6.35 10.30
N GLY A 94 9.28 -5.14 10.86
CA GLY A 94 10.45 -4.50 11.50
C GLY A 94 11.60 -4.12 10.57
N SER A 95 11.49 -4.30 9.25
CA SER A 95 12.59 -4.09 8.31
C SER A 95 12.22 -3.43 6.98
N VAL A 96 10.93 -3.25 6.72
CA VAL A 96 10.43 -2.78 5.41
C VAL A 96 9.74 -1.41 5.48
N GLY A 97 9.68 -0.82 6.66
CA GLY A 97 9.02 0.45 6.92
C GLY A 97 7.51 0.32 7.02
N GLU A 98 6.82 1.43 6.88
CA GLU A 98 5.41 1.58 7.25
C GLU A 98 4.45 0.99 6.21
N TRP A 99 4.89 0.83 4.96
CA TRP A 99 4.02 0.53 3.84
C TRP A 99 4.61 -0.51 2.89
N ALA A 100 3.73 -1.34 2.33
CA ALA A 100 4.01 -2.18 1.17
C ALA A 100 2.92 -2.01 0.11
N ALA A 101 3.26 -2.18 -1.17
CA ALA A 101 2.26 -2.23 -2.24
C ALA A 101 1.39 -3.48 -2.07
N ARG A 102 0.07 -3.35 -2.32
CA ARG A 102 -0.87 -4.46 -2.19
C ARG A 102 -0.64 -5.57 -3.20
N THR A 103 -0.12 -5.24 -4.37
CA THR A 103 0.19 -6.23 -5.40
C THR A 103 1.66 -6.21 -5.76
N ALA A 104 2.26 -7.39 -5.93
CA ALA A 104 3.65 -7.52 -6.36
C ALA A 104 3.83 -7.05 -7.81
N GLY A 105 4.94 -6.35 -8.05
CA GLY A 105 5.32 -5.86 -9.36
C GLY A 105 5.95 -4.46 -9.33
N ILE A 106 6.59 -4.09 -10.44
CA ILE A 106 7.26 -2.80 -10.60
C ILE A 106 6.31 -1.60 -10.48
N HIS A 107 5.03 -1.78 -10.81
CA HIS A 107 4.02 -0.73 -10.69
C HIS A 107 3.86 -0.20 -9.27
N GLY A 108 4.16 -1.04 -8.25
CA GLY A 108 4.17 -0.62 -6.86
C GLY A 108 5.20 0.47 -6.54
N ASN A 109 6.27 0.58 -7.34
CA ASN A 109 7.28 1.63 -7.19
C ASN A 109 6.74 3.02 -7.55
N SER A 110 5.57 3.10 -8.20
CA SER A 110 4.89 4.36 -8.49
C SER A 110 4.05 4.88 -7.33
N LEU A 111 3.86 4.08 -6.29
CA LEU A 111 3.06 4.46 -5.13
C LEU A 111 3.84 5.32 -4.15
N GLY A 112 3.16 6.32 -3.61
CA GLY A 112 3.61 7.09 -2.47
C GLY A 112 2.49 7.22 -1.43
N VAL A 113 2.87 7.27 -0.17
CA VAL A 113 1.93 7.45 0.96
C VAL A 113 2.38 8.65 1.77
N SER A 114 1.46 9.56 2.04
CA SER A 114 1.68 10.72 2.90
C SER A 114 0.73 10.68 4.09
N ILE A 115 1.29 10.88 5.29
CA ILE A 115 0.56 10.86 6.56
C ILE A 115 0.63 12.24 7.19
N CYS A 116 -0.50 12.72 7.66
CA CYS A 116 -0.62 13.85 8.57
C CYS A 116 -1.16 13.35 9.91
N ALA A 117 -0.35 13.38 10.96
CA ALA A 117 -0.64 12.69 12.21
C ALA A 117 -1.13 13.60 13.34
N ASN A 118 -1.21 14.91 13.12
CA ASN A 118 -1.76 15.88 14.07
C ASN A 118 -2.06 17.24 13.41
N SER A 119 -2.59 18.17 14.19
CA SER A 119 -2.91 19.52 13.74
C SER A 119 -1.68 20.36 13.35
N THR A 120 -0.55 20.20 14.03
CA THR A 120 0.71 20.92 13.71
C THR A 120 1.27 20.44 12.37
N ALA A 121 1.23 19.12 12.12
CA ALA A 121 1.60 18.56 10.80
C ALA A 121 0.67 19.06 9.69
N PHE A 122 -0.62 19.26 9.99
CA PHE A 122 -1.59 19.75 9.03
C PHE A 122 -1.36 21.22 8.66
N GLU A 123 -1.19 22.07 9.68
CA GLU A 123 -0.93 23.49 9.53
C GLU A 123 -0.17 24.05 10.73
N GLU A 124 0.91 24.78 10.47
CA GLU A 124 1.67 25.52 11.44
C GLU A 124 1.79 26.99 10.99
N LEU A 125 1.32 27.91 11.85
CA LEU A 125 1.15 29.33 11.48
C LEU A 125 2.47 30.11 11.42
N ALA A 126 3.51 29.65 12.15
CA ALA A 126 4.77 30.36 12.26
C ALA A 126 5.91 29.34 12.51
N VAL A 127 6.19 28.50 11.51
CA VAL A 127 7.20 27.43 11.61
C VAL A 127 8.61 28.00 11.70
N THR A 128 8.88 29.09 10.99
CA THR A 128 10.15 29.85 10.98
C THR A 128 9.90 31.23 10.41
N THR A 129 10.96 32.03 10.22
CA THR A 129 10.88 33.37 9.62
C THR A 129 11.84 33.53 8.45
N THR A 130 11.55 34.49 7.56
CA THR A 130 12.52 34.95 6.56
C THR A 130 13.73 35.57 7.26
N SER A 131 14.95 35.25 6.83
CA SER A 131 16.19 35.79 7.40
C SER A 131 16.69 37.06 6.66
N ALA A 132 16.11 37.36 5.49
CA ALA A 132 16.39 38.54 4.69
C ALA A 132 15.08 39.10 4.08
N GLU A 133 15.18 40.30 3.48
CA GLU A 133 14.13 40.82 2.57
C GLU A 133 14.21 40.04 1.25
N GLU A 134 13.06 39.57 0.78
CA GLU A 134 12.93 38.75 -0.43
C GLU A 134 12.15 39.52 -1.49
N ALA A 135 12.73 39.62 -2.68
CA ALA A 135 12.17 40.43 -3.75
C ALA A 135 11.03 39.74 -4.51
N LEU A 136 10.11 40.53 -5.07
CA LEU A 136 9.13 40.06 -6.06
C LEU A 136 9.80 39.18 -7.14
N GLY A 137 9.20 38.02 -7.42
CA GLY A 137 9.66 37.07 -8.43
C GLY A 137 10.76 36.10 -7.95
N GLN A 138 11.29 36.29 -6.75
CA GLN A 138 12.32 35.43 -6.19
C GLN A 138 11.78 34.01 -5.90
N THR A 139 12.58 33.00 -6.21
CA THR A 139 12.22 31.59 -6.02
C THR A 139 13.03 30.92 -4.90
N VAL A 140 14.22 31.47 -4.56
CA VAL A 140 15.05 30.99 -3.46
C VAL A 140 14.90 31.97 -2.32
N ILE A 141 14.35 31.52 -1.20
CA ILE A 141 13.98 32.34 -0.04
C ILE A 141 14.94 32.03 1.11
N SER A 142 15.53 33.05 1.68
CA SER A 142 16.40 32.93 2.87
C SER A 142 15.54 32.79 4.12
N VAL A 143 15.75 31.74 4.88
CA VAL A 143 14.98 31.44 6.09
C VAL A 143 15.91 31.26 7.30
N THR A 144 15.38 31.47 8.51
CA THR A 144 16.13 31.28 9.74
C THR A 144 16.44 29.80 9.98
N ASP A 145 15.51 28.92 9.68
CA ASP A 145 15.67 27.48 9.73
C ASP A 145 14.89 26.84 8.57
N GLY A 146 15.57 26.25 7.60
CA GLY A 146 14.96 25.57 6.46
C GLY A 146 14.79 24.06 6.69
N THR A 147 15.36 23.51 7.78
CA THR A 147 15.25 22.07 8.08
C THR A 147 13.86 21.64 8.51
N VAL A 148 13.02 22.61 8.90
CA VAL A 148 11.61 22.40 9.29
C VAL A 148 10.68 22.16 8.10
N PHE A 149 11.17 22.30 6.86
CA PHE A 149 10.39 22.06 5.65
C PHE A 149 10.76 20.75 4.97
N THR A 150 9.73 20.12 4.42
CA THR A 150 9.90 18.98 3.51
C THR A 150 9.53 19.38 2.06
N ILE A 151 10.10 18.66 1.09
CA ILE A 151 9.73 18.88 -0.31
C ILE A 151 8.25 18.65 -0.49
N HIS A 152 7.59 19.55 -1.19
CA HIS A 152 6.16 19.64 -1.45
C HIS A 152 5.32 20.28 -0.34
N ASP A 153 5.85 20.66 0.80
CA ASP A 153 5.10 21.49 1.76
C ASP A 153 4.55 22.73 1.07
N ILE A 154 3.40 23.18 1.53
CA ILE A 154 2.77 24.43 1.07
C ILE A 154 3.10 25.51 2.08
N VAL A 155 3.66 26.61 1.61
CA VAL A 155 4.06 27.75 2.46
C VAL A 155 3.33 29.02 2.04
N ASN A 156 3.12 29.91 3.03
CA ASN A 156 2.52 31.23 2.82
C ASN A 156 3.28 32.25 3.67
N PHE A 157 3.54 33.43 3.10
CA PHE A 157 4.30 34.51 3.73
C PHE A 157 3.40 35.65 4.22
N GLY A 158 2.10 35.46 4.34
CA GLY A 158 1.15 36.49 4.80
C GLY A 158 0.89 37.58 3.77
N GLU A 159 1.08 37.33 2.48
CA GLU A 159 0.80 38.26 1.40
C GLU A 159 -0.70 38.61 1.35
N ALA A 160 -1.01 39.85 1.00
CA ALA A 160 -2.39 40.39 1.06
C ALA A 160 -3.40 39.60 0.23
N LEU A 161 -2.99 38.93 -0.85
CA LEU A 161 -3.81 38.10 -1.70
C LEU A 161 -3.78 36.61 -1.32
N GLY A 162 -3.06 36.25 -0.24
CA GLY A 162 -3.02 34.89 0.28
C GLY A 162 -2.34 33.88 -0.65
N PHE A 163 -1.35 34.31 -1.42
CA PHE A 163 -0.62 33.40 -2.29
C PHE A 163 0.04 32.26 -1.51
N GLU A 164 -0.04 31.08 -2.09
CA GLU A 164 0.59 29.86 -1.57
C GLU A 164 1.66 29.36 -2.52
N TYR A 165 2.74 28.83 -1.95
CA TYR A 165 3.87 28.35 -2.71
C TYR A 165 4.19 26.92 -2.29
N GLN A 166 4.62 26.12 -3.24
CA GLN A 166 5.11 24.78 -2.98
C GLN A 166 6.63 24.79 -2.81
N VAL A 167 7.12 24.18 -1.75
CA VAL A 167 8.56 23.97 -1.53
C VAL A 167 9.06 22.89 -2.50
N THR A 168 10.08 23.23 -3.29
CA THR A 168 10.70 22.32 -4.26
C THR A 168 12.09 21.84 -3.85
N ALA A 169 12.75 22.58 -2.97
CA ALA A 169 13.98 22.18 -2.29
C ALA A 169 14.09 22.93 -0.95
N ALA A 170 14.77 22.36 0.01
CA ALA A 170 15.07 22.97 1.31
C ALA A 170 16.47 22.58 1.77
N ASP A 171 17.17 23.52 2.37
CA ASP A 171 18.42 23.33 3.11
C ASP A 171 18.37 24.08 4.45
N ALA A 172 19.44 24.08 5.22
CA ALA A 172 19.44 24.66 6.55
C ALA A 172 19.09 26.16 6.62
N SER A 173 19.27 26.91 5.53
CA SER A 173 19.16 28.37 5.51
C SER A 173 18.30 28.92 4.37
N THR A 174 17.91 28.09 3.42
CA THR A 174 17.08 28.49 2.28
C THR A 174 16.03 27.46 1.94
N ILE A 175 14.92 27.94 1.35
CA ILE A 175 13.95 27.10 0.66
C ILE A 175 13.80 27.58 -0.78
N THR A 176 13.64 26.64 -1.71
CA THR A 176 13.25 26.98 -3.08
C THR A 176 11.77 26.75 -3.23
N ILE A 177 11.08 27.75 -3.74
CA ILE A 177 9.61 27.74 -3.88
C ILE A 177 9.18 27.94 -5.32
N LYS A 178 7.97 27.53 -5.62
CA LYS A 178 7.21 27.93 -6.81
C LYS A 178 5.77 28.27 -6.39
N LEU A 179 5.14 29.16 -7.11
CA LEU A 179 3.71 29.45 -6.88
C LEU A 179 2.90 28.16 -7.05
N LYS A 180 2.02 27.87 -6.06
CA LYS A 180 1.15 26.68 -6.08
C LYS A 180 0.29 26.71 -7.35
N ASP A 181 0.17 25.54 -7.99
CA ASP A 181 -0.64 25.33 -9.21
C ASP A 181 -0.17 26.13 -10.46
N ASP A 182 0.98 26.83 -10.39
CA ASP A 182 1.53 27.48 -11.56
C ASP A 182 2.47 26.52 -12.35
N PRO A 183 2.11 26.16 -13.58
CA PRO A 183 2.95 25.32 -14.43
C PRO A 183 4.29 25.96 -14.83
N ASN A 184 4.41 27.29 -14.75
CA ASN A 184 5.62 28.03 -15.13
C ASN A 184 6.62 28.15 -13.98
N GLY A 185 6.22 27.78 -12.75
CA GLY A 185 7.10 27.82 -11.59
C GLY A 185 7.44 29.24 -11.11
N SER A 186 6.49 30.18 -11.19
CA SER A 186 6.69 31.56 -10.73
C SER A 186 7.10 31.62 -9.26
N GLY A 187 7.92 32.61 -8.92
CA GLY A 187 8.34 32.93 -7.56
C GLY A 187 7.36 33.84 -6.83
N LEU A 188 7.86 34.53 -5.79
CA LEU A 188 7.08 35.46 -4.95
C LEU A 188 6.25 36.45 -5.76
N GLN A 189 5.02 36.65 -5.36
CA GLN A 189 4.09 37.58 -6.00
C GLN A 189 4.11 38.99 -5.37
N SER A 190 4.86 39.15 -4.29
CA SER A 190 5.16 40.45 -3.66
C SER A 190 6.53 40.42 -2.99
N THR A 191 7.03 41.60 -2.57
CA THR A 191 8.24 41.68 -1.73
C THR A 191 7.90 41.29 -0.30
N ILE A 192 8.69 40.41 0.30
CA ILE A 192 8.52 39.91 1.67
C ILE A 192 9.60 40.52 2.57
N ALA A 193 9.22 41.15 3.65
CA ALA A 193 10.14 41.76 4.59
C ALA A 193 10.92 40.69 5.39
N THR A 194 12.11 41.08 5.90
CA THR A 194 12.87 40.28 6.85
C THR A 194 12.02 39.99 8.10
N ALA A 195 12.25 38.86 8.75
CA ALA A 195 11.54 38.39 9.95
C ALA A 195 10.02 38.20 9.76
N THR A 196 9.57 37.97 8.52
CA THR A 196 8.18 37.58 8.23
C THR A 196 7.99 36.11 8.64
N ASN A 197 6.94 35.85 9.40
CA ASN A 197 6.53 34.48 9.74
C ASN A 197 6.13 33.70 8.51
N ILE A 198 6.60 32.46 8.43
CA ILE A 198 6.27 31.53 7.36
C ILE A 198 5.27 30.52 7.91
N ARG A 199 4.09 30.44 7.30
CA ARG A 199 3.09 29.43 7.56
C ARG A 199 3.37 28.21 6.71
N ARG A 200 3.33 27.02 7.29
CA ARG A 200 3.44 25.75 6.59
C ARG A 200 2.13 25.00 6.65
N ARG A 201 1.75 24.36 5.54
CA ARG A 201 0.64 23.42 5.43
C ARG A 201 1.10 22.13 4.79
N TRP A 202 0.47 21.04 5.20
CA TRP A 202 0.64 19.77 4.53
C TRP A 202 0.20 19.86 3.06
N ARG A 203 0.96 19.25 2.14
CA ARG A 203 0.70 19.33 0.69
C ARG A 203 -0.71 18.91 0.26
N PHE A 204 -1.39 18.09 1.05
CA PHE A 204 -2.72 17.55 0.77
C PHE A 204 -3.80 18.13 1.70
N TYR A 205 -3.52 19.23 2.36
CA TYR A 205 -4.44 19.84 3.34
C TYR A 205 -5.82 20.17 2.75
N ASP A 206 -5.88 20.53 1.46
CA ASP A 206 -7.09 20.89 0.73
C ASP A 206 -8.01 19.70 0.38
N LEU A 207 -7.59 18.47 0.65
CA LEU A 207 -8.40 17.27 0.50
C LEU A 207 -9.22 16.92 1.76
N PHE A 208 -9.05 17.67 2.84
CA PHE A 208 -9.66 17.37 4.13
C PHE A 208 -10.33 18.61 4.73
N ASP A 209 -11.50 18.41 5.36
CA ASP A 209 -12.27 19.49 5.94
C ASP A 209 -11.66 20.10 7.20
N ALA A 210 -10.88 19.31 7.95
CA ALA A 210 -10.23 19.71 9.20
C ALA A 210 -8.94 18.96 9.44
N ALA A 211 -8.11 19.48 10.35
CA ALA A 211 -6.92 18.77 10.83
C ALA A 211 -7.29 17.56 11.69
N PRO A 212 -6.45 16.50 11.72
CA PRO A 212 -6.66 15.39 12.63
C PRO A 212 -6.41 15.80 14.08
N GLY A 213 -7.17 15.22 14.99
CA GLY A 213 -7.14 15.57 16.42
C GLY A 213 -7.33 14.37 17.34
N THR A 214 -8.28 14.49 18.24
CA THR A 214 -8.72 13.41 19.14
C THR A 214 -10.13 12.99 18.76
N SER A 215 -10.31 11.73 18.50
CA SER A 215 -11.62 11.19 18.12
C SER A 215 -12.65 11.26 19.24
N ASP A 216 -13.92 11.29 18.88
CA ASP A 216 -15.02 11.17 19.84
C ASP A 216 -14.94 9.87 20.64
N PHE A 217 -14.53 8.79 20.00
CA PHE A 217 -14.34 7.50 20.66
C PHE A 217 -13.28 7.57 21.76
N ALA A 218 -12.12 8.13 21.45
CA ALA A 218 -11.03 8.29 22.42
C ALA A 218 -11.45 9.20 23.57
N THR A 219 -12.11 10.32 23.27
CA THR A 219 -12.60 11.26 24.26
C THR A 219 -13.65 10.65 25.20
N GLN A 220 -14.65 9.96 24.67
CA GLN A 220 -15.75 9.39 25.43
C GLN A 220 -15.33 8.17 26.28
N ASN A 221 -14.31 7.44 25.85
CA ASN A 221 -13.85 6.21 26.51
C ASN A 221 -12.52 6.36 27.22
N THR A 222 -11.99 7.58 27.36
CA THR A 222 -10.71 7.88 28.01
C THR A 222 -9.54 7.07 27.41
N ARG A 223 -9.50 7.01 26.06
CA ARG A 223 -8.57 6.18 25.30
C ARG A 223 -7.38 6.96 24.70
N GLY A 224 -6.87 7.93 25.45
CA GLY A 224 -5.76 8.79 25.00
C GLY A 224 -6.21 10.01 24.21
N THR A 225 -5.24 10.78 23.73
CA THR A 225 -5.45 12.00 22.93
C THR A 225 -4.62 11.94 21.66
N GLN A 226 -4.97 12.76 20.67
CA GLN A 226 -4.29 12.86 19.39
C GLN A 226 -4.22 11.52 18.63
N ASP A 227 -5.30 10.75 18.72
CA ASP A 227 -5.37 9.45 18.07
C ASP A 227 -5.69 9.54 16.58
N GLU A 228 -6.18 10.66 16.08
CA GLU A 228 -6.53 10.78 14.66
C GLU A 228 -5.31 11.04 13.76
N LEU A 229 -5.43 10.59 12.52
CA LEU A 229 -4.50 10.88 11.43
C LEU A 229 -5.22 10.87 10.07
N HIS A 230 -4.61 11.54 9.09
CA HIS A 230 -5.01 11.48 7.68
C HIS A 230 -3.96 10.78 6.86
N ILE A 231 -4.40 9.98 5.88
CA ILE A 231 -3.52 9.27 4.95
C ILE A 231 -3.96 9.59 3.51
N VAL A 232 -2.98 9.86 2.66
CA VAL A 232 -3.16 10.00 1.21
C VAL A 232 -2.24 9.02 0.49
N VAL A 233 -2.83 8.19 -0.37
CA VAL A 233 -2.09 7.36 -1.32
C VAL A 233 -2.09 8.05 -2.68
N TYR A 234 -0.94 8.20 -3.29
CA TYR A 234 -0.79 8.91 -4.54
C TYR A 234 0.17 8.20 -5.50
N ASP A 235 0.01 8.50 -6.80
CA ASP A 235 0.86 8.00 -7.88
C ASP A 235 2.01 8.96 -8.15
N GLN A 236 3.21 8.63 -7.62
CA GLN A 236 4.36 9.54 -7.74
C GLN A 236 4.99 9.57 -9.13
N LEU A 237 4.91 8.47 -9.89
CA LEU A 237 5.53 8.36 -11.20
C LEU A 237 4.54 8.51 -12.35
N GLY A 238 3.23 8.47 -12.06
CA GLY A 238 2.18 8.56 -13.07
C GLY A 238 1.94 7.25 -13.82
N GLU A 239 2.49 6.13 -13.37
CA GLU A 239 2.37 4.84 -14.07
C GLU A 239 1.02 4.15 -13.83
N ILE A 240 0.35 4.48 -12.73
CA ILE A 240 -0.95 3.92 -12.37
C ILE A 240 -2.08 4.76 -12.96
N SER A 241 -2.01 6.08 -12.75
CA SER A 241 -3.03 7.05 -13.18
C SER A 241 -2.90 7.46 -14.64
N GLY A 242 -1.75 7.23 -15.27
CA GLY A 242 -1.43 7.68 -16.63
C GLY A 242 -1.14 9.18 -16.72
N PHE A 243 -0.95 9.88 -15.62
CA PHE A 243 -0.55 11.29 -15.63
C PHE A 243 0.91 11.41 -16.07
N ALA A 244 1.11 11.91 -17.28
CA ALA A 244 2.44 12.19 -17.79
C ALA A 244 3.14 13.30 -17.01
N ILE A 245 4.48 13.22 -16.95
CA ILE A 245 5.31 14.34 -16.55
C ILE A 245 4.98 15.52 -17.46
N THR A 246 4.58 16.66 -16.90
CA THR A 246 4.36 17.87 -17.69
C THR A 246 5.65 18.27 -18.39
N SER A 247 5.56 19.02 -19.51
CA SER A 247 6.70 19.50 -20.30
C SER A 247 7.77 20.27 -19.50
N ASN A 248 7.40 20.73 -18.29
CA ASN A 248 8.28 21.44 -17.35
C ASN A 248 8.82 20.53 -16.23
N GLY A 249 8.71 19.21 -16.35
CA GLY A 249 9.19 18.26 -15.35
C GLY A 249 8.34 18.18 -14.07
N ASN A 250 7.24 18.91 -13.98
CA ASN A 250 6.32 18.85 -12.87
C ASN A 250 5.47 17.58 -12.99
N ARG A 251 5.71 16.63 -12.10
CA ARG A 251 4.82 15.49 -11.91
C ARG A 251 3.63 15.95 -11.07
N THR A 252 2.44 15.95 -11.66
CA THR A 252 1.23 16.01 -10.85
C THR A 252 1.06 14.65 -10.22
N ASN A 253 1.34 14.54 -8.94
CA ASN A 253 1.07 13.31 -8.20
C ASN A 253 -0.45 13.14 -8.11
N ALA A 254 -1.01 12.26 -8.94
CA ALA A 254 -2.42 11.97 -8.88
C ALA A 254 -2.75 11.30 -7.55
N VAL A 255 -3.73 11.83 -6.85
CA VAL A 255 -4.26 11.21 -5.65
C VAL A 255 -5.06 9.98 -6.07
N LEU A 256 -4.75 8.84 -5.47
CA LEU A 256 -5.42 7.57 -5.71
C LEU A 256 -6.47 7.29 -4.63
N GLU A 257 -6.12 7.50 -3.36
CA GLU A 257 -7.00 7.26 -2.22
C GLU A 257 -6.76 8.30 -1.12
N THR A 258 -7.81 8.63 -0.40
CA THR A 258 -7.77 9.50 0.78
C THR A 258 -8.49 8.84 1.95
N PHE A 259 -7.89 8.93 3.13
CA PHE A 259 -8.45 8.40 4.36
C PHE A 259 -8.41 9.49 5.42
N ALA A 260 -9.58 9.93 5.86
CA ALA A 260 -9.74 10.99 6.84
C ALA A 260 -10.02 10.41 8.24
N ASN A 261 -9.48 11.05 9.28
CA ASN A 261 -9.81 10.79 10.68
C ASN A 261 -9.71 9.29 11.05
N LEU A 262 -8.64 8.63 10.59
CA LEU A 262 -8.32 7.28 11.03
C LEU A 262 -7.71 7.32 12.41
N SER A 263 -7.98 6.30 13.24
CA SER A 263 -7.45 6.24 14.59
C SER A 263 -6.14 5.45 14.67
N LYS A 264 -5.18 5.95 15.45
CA LYS A 264 -3.96 5.23 15.86
C LYS A 264 -4.26 4.18 16.94
N ASN A 265 -5.43 4.27 17.58
CA ASN A 265 -5.89 3.36 18.62
C ASN A 265 -6.39 2.06 18.00
N SER A 266 -5.83 0.91 18.44
CA SER A 266 -6.17 -0.43 17.91
C SER A 266 -7.62 -0.83 18.15
N VAL A 267 -8.30 -0.27 19.14
CA VAL A 267 -9.73 -0.52 19.42
C VAL A 267 -10.65 0.63 19.02
N GLY A 268 -10.12 1.64 18.30
CA GLY A 268 -10.88 2.79 17.84
C GLY A 268 -12.13 2.39 17.03
N LYS A 269 -13.26 3.04 17.30
CA LYS A 269 -14.55 2.75 16.65
C LYS A 269 -15.30 4.00 16.24
N SER A 270 -16.01 3.92 15.13
CA SER A 270 -16.99 4.90 14.72
C SER A 270 -18.26 4.82 15.59
N PRO A 271 -19.14 5.83 15.55
CA PRO A 271 -20.45 5.77 16.23
C PRO A 271 -21.32 4.58 15.80
N GLN A 272 -21.08 4.01 14.61
CA GLN A 272 -21.78 2.84 14.08
C GLN A 272 -21.16 1.51 14.55
N GLY A 273 -19.98 1.58 15.22
CA GLY A 273 -19.28 0.39 15.75
C GLY A 273 -18.21 -0.18 14.82
N ASP A 274 -18.00 0.41 13.63
CA ASP A 274 -16.96 -0.01 12.70
C ASP A 274 -15.57 0.40 13.21
N SER A 275 -14.55 -0.43 12.95
CA SER A 275 -13.16 -0.08 13.27
C SER A 275 -12.74 1.19 12.55
N THR A 276 -12.19 2.15 13.29
CA THR A 276 -11.51 3.34 12.75
C THR A 276 -9.99 3.18 12.79
N TYR A 277 -9.49 2.08 13.35
CA TYR A 277 -8.07 1.79 13.40
C TYR A 277 -7.45 1.78 12.01
N TYR A 278 -6.38 2.57 11.81
CA TYR A 278 -5.85 2.82 10.48
C TYR A 278 -5.37 1.54 9.77
N VAL A 279 -4.77 0.58 10.50
CA VAL A 279 -4.31 -0.70 9.92
C VAL A 279 -5.48 -1.49 9.37
N ASP A 280 -6.54 -1.65 10.17
CA ASP A 280 -7.75 -2.39 9.74
C ASP A 280 -8.47 -1.69 8.59
N LYS A 281 -8.52 -0.35 8.64
CA LYS A 281 -9.21 0.42 7.61
C LYS A 281 -8.48 0.34 6.28
N ILE A 282 -7.16 0.51 6.29
CA ILE A 282 -6.32 0.36 5.09
C ILE A 282 -6.44 -1.06 4.54
N PHE A 283 -6.31 -2.08 5.38
CA PHE A 283 -6.45 -3.48 4.95
C PHE A 283 -7.77 -3.75 4.22
N ARG A 284 -8.89 -3.24 4.76
CA ARG A 284 -10.23 -3.50 4.22
C ARG A 284 -10.61 -2.64 3.02
N THR A 285 -10.03 -1.46 2.87
CA THR A 285 -10.54 -0.47 1.91
C THR A 285 -9.52 0.05 0.90
N SER A 286 -8.21 -0.05 1.17
CA SER A 286 -7.20 0.33 0.18
C SER A 286 -7.08 -0.71 -0.94
N ASN A 287 -6.98 -0.24 -2.17
CA ASN A 287 -6.70 -1.09 -3.34
C ASN A 287 -5.20 -1.10 -3.68
N PHE A 288 -4.38 -0.28 -3.01
CA PHE A 288 -3.00 -0.02 -3.44
C PHE A 288 -1.95 -0.39 -2.40
N VAL A 289 -2.24 -0.26 -1.11
CA VAL A 289 -1.22 -0.44 -0.07
C VAL A 289 -1.70 -1.29 1.10
N TYR A 290 -0.74 -1.94 1.75
CA TYR A 290 -0.85 -2.52 3.09
C TYR A 290 -0.09 -1.64 4.07
N SER A 291 -0.61 -1.52 5.30
CA SER A 291 0.15 -1.01 6.44
C SER A 291 1.07 -2.11 6.95
N MET A 292 2.33 -1.81 7.17
CA MET A 292 3.33 -2.74 7.67
C MET A 292 3.74 -2.35 9.10
N ASP A 293 4.90 -1.73 9.26
CA ASP A 293 5.35 -1.26 10.57
C ASP A 293 4.62 0.03 10.97
N HIS A 294 4.48 0.28 12.26
CA HIS A 294 4.02 1.59 12.73
C HIS A 294 5.06 2.66 12.43
N ASN A 295 4.60 3.87 12.16
CA ASN A 295 5.49 4.98 11.86
C ASN A 295 6.32 5.35 13.11
N THR A 296 7.61 5.25 13.00
CA THR A 296 8.65 5.55 13.99
C THR A 296 8.55 4.82 15.34
N ALA A 297 9.70 4.56 15.95
CA ALA A 297 9.78 3.97 17.29
C ALA A 297 9.17 4.90 18.35
N GLY A 298 8.41 4.34 19.30
CA GLY A 298 7.86 5.06 20.44
C GLY A 298 6.61 5.90 20.12
N THR A 299 5.94 5.63 19.00
CA THR A 299 4.74 6.38 18.60
C THR A 299 3.49 6.02 19.39
N ASN A 300 3.49 4.92 20.09
CA ASN A 300 2.31 4.34 20.75
C ASN A 300 1.16 3.98 19.78
N TRP A 301 1.39 4.04 18.47
CA TRP A 301 0.41 3.65 17.48
C TRP A 301 0.16 2.14 17.57
N GLY A 302 -1.06 1.74 17.33
CA GLY A 302 -1.46 0.33 17.46
C GLY A 302 -1.70 -0.13 18.90
N THR A 303 -1.61 0.76 19.88
CA THR A 303 -1.93 0.44 21.27
C THR A 303 -3.33 0.90 21.64
N ASP A 304 -3.91 0.22 22.63
CA ASP A 304 -5.11 0.68 23.32
C ASP A 304 -4.70 1.34 24.64
N PHE A 305 -4.95 2.63 24.77
CA PHE A 305 -4.90 3.27 26.07
C PHE A 305 -6.22 3.00 26.77
N THR A 306 -6.28 1.93 27.50
CA THR A 306 -7.36 1.71 28.45
C THR A 306 -7.22 2.74 29.55
N GLY A 307 -8.27 3.51 29.79
CA GLY A 307 -8.41 4.28 31.03
C GLY A 307 -8.60 3.34 32.22
N GLU A 308 -7.91 2.21 32.24
CA GLU A 308 -7.84 1.39 33.42
C GLU A 308 -7.01 2.14 34.43
N GLU A 309 -7.73 2.55 35.44
CA GLU A 309 -7.26 2.82 36.76
C GLU A 309 -6.21 1.77 37.14
N SER A 310 -4.94 2.08 36.90
CA SER A 310 -3.91 1.35 37.63
C SER A 310 -4.07 1.74 39.11
N GLN A 311 -5.08 1.19 39.74
CA GLN A 311 -5.22 1.23 41.17
C GLN A 311 -4.07 0.41 41.75
N ILE A 312 -2.94 1.04 41.96
CA ILE A 312 -2.01 0.55 42.97
C ILE A 312 -2.61 0.97 44.28
N VAL A 313 -3.52 0.16 44.82
CA VAL A 313 -3.95 0.27 46.21
C VAL A 313 -2.76 -0.18 47.03
N MET A 314 -1.99 0.75 47.57
CA MET A 314 -1.04 0.45 48.62
C MET A 314 -1.84 0.41 49.91
N GLU A 315 -2.09 -0.79 50.44
CA GLU A 315 -2.50 -0.90 51.86
C GLU A 315 -1.41 -0.29 52.75
N ASP A 316 -1.85 0.60 53.61
CA ASP A 316 -0.99 1.34 54.49
C ASP A 316 -0.11 0.43 55.37
N GLY A 317 1.13 0.58 55.23
CA GLY A 317 2.24 0.06 56.04
C GLY A 317 3.47 0.92 55.87
N GLY A 318 3.42 1.94 55.05
CA GLY A 318 4.51 2.86 54.77
C GLY A 318 4.32 4.18 55.52
N THR A 319 5.22 4.48 56.36
CA THR A 319 5.41 5.83 56.92
C THR A 319 5.63 6.81 55.77
N ASP A 320 4.59 7.53 55.39
CA ASP A 320 4.79 8.86 54.87
C ASP A 320 5.37 9.67 56.00
N GLY A 321 6.38 10.47 55.78
CA GLY A 321 7.07 11.21 56.83
C GLY A 321 6.23 12.28 57.55
N ALA A 322 4.92 12.20 57.55
CA ALA A 322 3.99 13.20 58.05
C ALA A 322 2.89 12.66 58.99
N GLY A 323 2.84 11.38 59.29
CA GLY A 323 2.18 10.87 60.51
C GLY A 323 0.72 11.25 60.70
N ALA A 324 -0.15 11.11 59.75
CA ALA A 324 -1.58 11.08 60.00
C ALA A 324 -2.30 10.48 58.75
N ASN A 325 -2.94 9.41 58.98
CA ASN A 325 -4.06 8.79 58.24
C ASN A 325 -3.79 7.34 57.96
N ALA A 326 -3.64 6.56 59.04
CA ALA A 326 -3.71 5.13 58.99
C ALA A 326 -5.09 4.72 58.43
N GLY A 327 -5.14 4.17 57.23
CA GLY A 327 -6.34 3.63 56.62
C GLY A 327 -6.83 4.36 55.34
N GLU A 328 -6.10 5.28 54.78
CA GLU A 328 -6.43 5.88 53.47
C GLU A 328 -5.64 5.22 52.36
N ASN A 329 -6.35 4.85 51.32
CA ASN A 329 -5.76 4.32 50.06
C ASN A 329 -5.10 5.48 49.32
N VAL A 330 -3.78 5.46 49.17
CA VAL A 330 -3.04 6.41 48.31
C VAL A 330 -2.91 5.84 46.95
N VAL A 331 -3.42 6.55 45.94
CA VAL A 331 -3.20 6.22 44.53
C VAL A 331 -2.04 7.06 44.04
N LEU A 332 -1.05 6.39 43.46
CA LEU A 332 0.07 7.04 42.79
C LEU A 332 -0.25 7.13 41.29
N ASP A 333 0.01 8.27 40.69
CA ASP A 333 0.03 8.40 39.25
C ASP A 333 1.20 7.59 38.64
N ALA A 334 1.23 7.48 37.30
CA ALA A 334 2.30 6.77 36.59
C ALA A 334 3.71 7.34 36.84
N THR A 335 3.83 8.50 37.49
CA THR A 335 5.09 9.16 37.88
C THR A 335 5.42 8.97 39.34
N GLY A 336 4.57 8.28 40.13
CA GLY A 336 4.75 8.01 41.53
C GLY A 336 4.36 9.19 42.47
N THR A 337 3.56 10.13 41.97
CA THR A 337 3.06 11.27 42.74
C THR A 337 1.66 10.97 43.30
N SER A 338 1.42 11.21 44.57
CA SER A 338 0.11 11.06 45.19
C SER A 338 -0.78 12.24 44.90
N ASN A 339 -1.98 11.95 44.36
CA ASN A 339 -3.05 12.94 44.14
C ASN A 339 -4.17 12.67 45.15
N GLU A 340 -4.22 13.44 46.22
CA GLU A 340 -5.32 13.45 47.20
C GLU A 340 -6.27 14.61 46.83
N ASN A 341 -7.56 14.33 46.64
CA ASN A 341 -8.56 15.38 46.66
C ASN A 341 -9.21 15.49 48.06
N GLU A 342 -9.69 16.68 48.40
CA GLU A 342 -10.22 17.04 49.70
C GLU A 342 -11.44 16.20 50.18
N ASN A 343 -11.90 15.21 49.38
CA ASN A 343 -13.06 14.38 49.66
C ASN A 343 -12.75 12.87 49.73
N GLY A 344 -11.48 12.45 49.75
CA GLY A 344 -11.13 11.02 49.79
C GLY A 344 -11.58 10.24 48.53
N LYS A 345 -11.92 10.94 47.46
CA LYS A 345 -12.17 10.38 46.13
C LYS A 345 -10.94 10.63 45.30
N ILE A 346 -10.27 9.57 44.96
CA ILE A 346 -9.20 9.55 44.00
C ILE A 346 -9.80 9.97 42.67
N GLN A 347 -9.50 11.21 42.25
CA GLN A 347 -9.64 11.54 40.84
C GLN A 347 -8.34 11.09 40.17
N LEU A 348 -8.47 10.03 39.39
CA LEU A 348 -7.51 9.78 38.37
C LEU A 348 -7.59 10.97 37.41
N GLU A 349 -6.64 11.90 37.53
CA GLU A 349 -6.38 12.70 36.35
C GLU A 349 -6.06 11.70 35.24
N ALA A 350 -6.78 11.81 34.16
CA ALA A 350 -6.46 11.08 32.95
C ALA A 350 -5.02 11.49 32.61
N GLY A 351 -4.08 10.75 33.17
CA GLY A 351 -2.66 10.96 32.95
C GLY A 351 -2.46 10.80 31.48
N GLY A 352 -2.12 11.89 30.83
CA GLY A 352 -2.22 12.07 29.42
C GLY A 352 -1.46 11.05 28.60
N ASN A 353 -2.07 9.89 28.42
CA ASN A 353 -1.65 8.97 27.40
C ASN A 353 -1.96 9.63 26.05
N SER A 354 -0.93 10.06 25.37
CA SER A 354 -1.03 10.69 24.06
C SER A 354 -0.34 9.81 23.02
N TYR A 355 -1.01 9.63 21.91
CA TYR A 355 -0.38 9.05 20.74
C TYR A 355 0.63 10.05 20.19
N ALA A 356 1.79 9.56 19.71
CA ALA A 356 2.79 10.43 19.12
C ALA A 356 2.20 11.22 17.95
N ALA A 357 2.37 12.53 18.02
CA ALA A 357 1.71 13.46 17.14
C ALA A 357 2.39 13.54 15.78
N LEU A 358 3.73 13.43 15.70
CA LEU A 358 4.53 13.69 14.51
C LEU A 358 4.20 15.08 13.93
N ASP A 359 4.84 16.11 14.45
CA ASP A 359 4.57 17.52 14.13
C ASP A 359 4.88 17.92 12.68
N THR A 360 5.49 17.03 11.91
CA THR A 360 5.70 17.18 10.48
C THR A 360 5.03 16.05 9.71
N PRO A 361 4.44 16.32 8.53
CA PRO A 361 3.92 15.26 7.67
C PRO A 361 5.01 14.28 7.27
N THR A 362 4.72 12.99 7.28
CA THR A 362 5.62 11.99 6.72
C THR A 362 5.18 11.63 5.30
N THR A 363 6.15 11.49 4.41
CA THR A 363 5.89 11.10 3.02
C THR A 363 6.88 10.00 2.64
N THR A 364 6.34 8.85 2.28
CA THR A 364 7.11 7.65 1.94
C THR A 364 6.78 7.22 0.52
N ASN A 365 7.80 7.07 -0.31
CA ASN A 365 7.69 6.52 -1.65
C ASN A 365 8.09 5.05 -1.64
N LEU A 366 7.25 4.19 -2.21
CA LEU A 366 7.55 2.77 -2.30
C LEU A 366 8.60 2.49 -3.37
N LYS A 367 9.37 1.42 -3.18
CA LYS A 367 10.49 1.05 -4.04
C LYS A 367 10.77 -0.45 -4.00
N ASN A 368 11.67 -0.90 -4.89
CA ASN A 368 12.19 -2.27 -4.93
C ASN A 368 11.15 -3.35 -5.33
N GLY A 369 9.96 -2.98 -5.78
CA GLY A 369 9.04 -3.92 -6.42
C GLY A 369 9.62 -4.40 -7.76
N THR A 370 9.50 -5.69 -8.05
CA THR A 370 10.04 -6.31 -9.27
C THR A 370 8.99 -7.12 -10.00
N ASP A 371 9.06 -7.09 -11.33
CA ASP A 371 8.29 -7.98 -12.20
C ASP A 371 9.14 -9.20 -12.58
N ASP A 372 8.50 -10.34 -12.67
CA ASP A 372 9.08 -11.52 -13.30
C ASP A 372 7.99 -12.27 -14.09
N TYR A 373 8.23 -12.44 -15.38
CA TYR A 373 7.33 -13.16 -16.30
C TYR A 373 7.91 -14.51 -16.75
N ALA A 374 9.11 -14.86 -16.28
CA ALA A 374 9.80 -16.09 -16.62
C ALA A 374 9.43 -17.22 -15.65
N VAL A 375 8.16 -17.63 -15.67
CA VAL A 375 7.64 -18.69 -14.81
C VAL A 375 8.32 -20.03 -15.15
N THR A 376 8.82 -20.70 -14.13
CA THR A 376 9.41 -22.05 -14.25
C THR A 376 8.33 -23.14 -14.31
N ALA A 377 8.69 -24.35 -14.70
CA ALA A 377 7.77 -25.50 -14.70
C ALA A 377 7.22 -25.81 -13.30
N GLY A 378 8.05 -25.67 -12.26
CA GLY A 378 7.62 -25.88 -10.87
C GLY A 378 6.61 -24.84 -10.39
N GLU A 379 6.82 -23.58 -10.74
CA GLU A 379 5.89 -22.48 -10.41
C GLU A 379 4.56 -22.61 -11.17
N LEU A 380 4.60 -23.05 -12.44
CA LEU A 380 3.38 -23.41 -13.19
C LEU A 380 2.64 -24.58 -12.53
N GLN A 381 3.36 -25.60 -12.08
CA GLN A 381 2.77 -26.73 -11.36
C GLN A 381 2.03 -26.24 -10.11
N ILE A 382 2.66 -25.43 -9.26
CA ILE A 382 2.06 -24.84 -8.06
C ILE A 382 0.82 -24.01 -8.44
N GLY A 383 0.90 -23.24 -9.53
CA GLY A 383 -0.21 -22.45 -10.02
C GLY A 383 -1.41 -23.31 -10.42
N TYR A 384 -1.20 -24.39 -11.17
CA TYR A 384 -2.28 -25.30 -11.58
C TYR A 384 -2.77 -26.21 -10.45
N ASP A 385 -1.92 -26.54 -9.46
CA ASP A 385 -2.31 -27.32 -8.27
C ASP A 385 -3.39 -26.63 -7.44
N ASN A 386 -3.55 -25.29 -7.57
CA ASN A 386 -4.68 -24.57 -6.99
C ASN A 386 -6.04 -25.03 -7.54
N PHE A 387 -6.08 -25.74 -8.65
CA PHE A 387 -7.30 -26.30 -9.23
C PHE A 387 -7.51 -27.78 -8.93
N ASP A 388 -6.68 -28.37 -8.07
CA ASP A 388 -6.68 -29.81 -7.76
C ASP A 388 -7.94 -30.31 -7.03
N ASP A 389 -8.54 -29.44 -6.20
CA ASP A 389 -9.69 -29.78 -5.39
C ASP A 389 -10.98 -29.70 -6.18
N VAL A 390 -11.55 -30.87 -6.52
CA VAL A 390 -12.79 -31.02 -7.27
C VAL A 390 -14.02 -30.61 -6.45
N GLU A 391 -13.96 -30.71 -5.12
CA GLU A 391 -15.11 -30.44 -4.25
C GLU A 391 -15.33 -28.94 -4.02
N SER A 392 -14.26 -28.15 -3.97
CA SER A 392 -14.33 -26.70 -3.71
C SER A 392 -14.24 -25.84 -4.97
N ILE A 393 -13.64 -26.35 -6.04
CA ILE A 393 -13.35 -25.56 -7.26
C ILE A 393 -13.91 -26.23 -8.50
N ASP A 394 -15.06 -25.74 -8.99
CA ASP A 394 -15.62 -26.16 -10.26
C ASP A 394 -14.80 -25.65 -11.44
N VAL A 395 -14.36 -26.56 -12.34
CA VAL A 395 -13.66 -26.27 -13.57
C VAL A 395 -14.05 -27.32 -14.62
N ASN A 396 -14.42 -26.89 -15.81
CA ASN A 396 -14.72 -27.79 -16.94
C ASN A 396 -13.60 -27.81 -17.98
N LEU A 397 -12.94 -26.66 -18.18
CA LEU A 397 -11.91 -26.47 -19.18
C LEU A 397 -10.63 -25.93 -18.53
N ILE A 398 -9.53 -26.61 -18.73
CA ILE A 398 -8.20 -26.13 -18.33
C ILE A 398 -7.50 -25.60 -19.57
N LEU A 399 -7.13 -24.34 -19.55
CA LEU A 399 -6.43 -23.66 -20.63
C LEU A 399 -4.93 -23.68 -20.34
N GLY A 400 -4.15 -24.29 -21.23
CA GLY A 400 -2.70 -24.42 -21.07
C GLY A 400 -1.93 -23.10 -21.20
N GLY A 401 -2.59 -22.01 -21.62
CA GLY A 401 -1.96 -20.70 -21.74
C GLY A 401 -0.83 -20.71 -22.79
N LYS A 402 0.38 -20.36 -22.37
CA LYS A 402 1.58 -20.40 -23.23
C LYS A 402 1.92 -21.84 -23.62
N GLY A 403 1.91 -22.15 -24.93
CA GLY A 403 2.02 -23.51 -25.44
C GLY A 403 3.25 -24.29 -24.98
N GLY A 404 4.42 -23.65 -24.85
CA GLY A 404 5.64 -24.23 -24.31
C GLY A 404 5.73 -24.20 -22.78
N GLY A 405 4.69 -23.71 -22.07
CA GLY A 405 4.74 -23.57 -20.61
C GLY A 405 5.87 -22.65 -20.15
N ALA A 406 6.83 -23.21 -19.42
CA ALA A 406 7.99 -22.48 -18.90
C ALA A 406 9.00 -22.01 -19.97
N GLY A 407 8.96 -22.58 -21.19
CA GLY A 407 9.90 -22.26 -22.27
C GLY A 407 9.26 -22.17 -23.64
N ASP A 408 10.06 -22.37 -24.69
CA ASP A 408 9.64 -22.36 -26.08
C ASP A 408 10.39 -23.46 -26.86
N SER A 409 10.15 -24.72 -26.49
CA SER A 409 10.73 -25.91 -27.11
C SER A 409 9.85 -27.14 -26.94
N ALA A 410 10.08 -28.18 -27.71
CA ALA A 410 9.37 -29.46 -27.60
C ALA A 410 9.49 -30.07 -26.19
N SER A 411 10.66 -30.01 -25.56
CA SER A 411 10.88 -30.53 -24.22
C SER A 411 10.11 -29.75 -23.14
N THR A 412 10.03 -28.43 -23.23
CA THR A 412 9.25 -27.63 -22.27
C THR A 412 7.75 -27.82 -22.49
N GLN A 413 7.31 -28.02 -23.75
CA GLN A 413 5.94 -28.40 -24.06
C GLN A 413 5.58 -29.77 -23.47
N ASP A 414 6.43 -30.79 -23.64
CA ASP A 414 6.23 -32.11 -23.03
C ASP A 414 6.05 -32.03 -21.51
N THR A 415 6.93 -31.29 -20.83
CA THR A 415 6.81 -31.05 -19.38
C THR A 415 5.47 -30.41 -19.03
N HIS A 416 5.05 -29.40 -19.77
CA HIS A 416 3.79 -28.69 -19.54
C HIS A 416 2.57 -29.57 -19.78
N VAL A 417 2.55 -30.32 -20.87
CA VAL A 417 1.50 -31.28 -21.21
C VAL A 417 1.41 -32.41 -20.17
N THR A 418 2.56 -32.92 -19.71
CA THR A 418 2.62 -33.94 -18.67
C THR A 418 1.97 -33.46 -17.36
N MET A 419 2.23 -32.20 -16.96
CA MET A 419 1.63 -31.59 -15.80
C MET A 419 0.10 -31.45 -15.94
N LEU A 420 -0.38 -30.91 -17.07
CA LEU A 420 -1.81 -30.76 -17.34
C LEU A 420 -2.54 -32.10 -17.43
N THR A 421 -1.89 -33.12 -18.01
CA THR A 421 -2.40 -34.50 -18.05
C THR A 421 -2.58 -35.08 -16.65
N ALA A 422 -1.58 -34.91 -15.78
CA ALA A 422 -1.66 -35.37 -14.41
C ALA A 422 -2.84 -34.71 -13.64
N LEU A 423 -3.05 -33.40 -13.84
CA LEU A 423 -4.16 -32.68 -13.24
C LEU A 423 -5.52 -33.19 -13.75
N THR A 424 -5.70 -33.33 -15.06
CA THR A 424 -6.97 -33.78 -15.64
C THR A 424 -7.27 -35.24 -15.33
N ASP A 425 -6.27 -36.13 -15.32
CA ASP A 425 -6.43 -37.52 -14.94
C ASP A 425 -6.79 -37.70 -13.45
N LYS A 426 -6.35 -36.78 -12.60
CA LYS A 426 -6.70 -36.73 -11.19
C LYS A 426 -8.16 -36.23 -11.01
N ARG A 427 -8.51 -35.14 -11.67
CA ARG A 427 -9.85 -34.51 -11.56
C ARG A 427 -10.95 -35.33 -12.25
N ARG A 428 -10.75 -35.73 -13.50
CA ARG A 428 -11.71 -36.49 -14.35
C ARG A 428 -13.02 -35.76 -14.68
N ASP A 429 -13.18 -34.52 -14.29
CA ASP A 429 -14.36 -33.65 -14.52
C ASP A 429 -14.08 -32.49 -15.47
N CYS A 430 -12.88 -32.39 -16.00
CA CYS A 430 -12.43 -31.33 -16.89
C CYS A 430 -11.59 -31.85 -18.06
N VAL A 431 -11.43 -31.00 -19.09
CA VAL A 431 -10.60 -31.27 -20.28
C VAL A 431 -9.56 -30.18 -20.40
N ALA A 432 -8.30 -30.53 -20.68
CA ALA A 432 -7.23 -29.57 -20.93
C ALA A 432 -7.09 -29.27 -22.43
N PHE A 433 -6.82 -27.99 -22.72
CA PHE A 433 -6.51 -27.49 -24.07
C PHE A 433 -5.07 -27.02 -24.11
N VAL A 434 -4.27 -27.61 -24.96
CA VAL A 434 -2.86 -27.31 -25.13
C VAL A 434 -2.57 -26.82 -26.55
N SER A 435 -1.61 -25.93 -26.68
CA SER A 435 -1.12 -25.42 -27.95
C SER A 435 0.34 -25.85 -28.16
N PRO A 436 0.81 -25.96 -29.41
CA PRO A 436 2.23 -26.17 -29.66
C PRO A 436 3.05 -24.99 -29.15
N TYR A 437 4.32 -25.23 -28.81
CA TYR A 437 5.23 -24.15 -28.44
C TYR A 437 5.40 -23.18 -29.62
N ARG A 438 5.57 -21.90 -29.31
CA ARG A 438 5.48 -20.79 -30.28
C ARG A 438 6.42 -20.97 -31.48
N SER A 439 7.69 -21.27 -31.26
CA SER A 439 8.68 -21.39 -32.33
C SER A 439 8.52 -22.64 -33.19
N ALA A 440 7.63 -23.58 -32.85
CA ALA A 440 7.24 -24.68 -33.75
C ALA A 440 6.61 -24.16 -35.06
N THR A 441 5.87 -23.04 -34.98
CA THR A 441 5.10 -22.50 -36.11
C THR A 441 5.45 -21.08 -36.47
N VAL A 442 5.69 -20.22 -35.47
CA VAL A 442 5.96 -18.79 -35.67
C VAL A 442 7.42 -18.58 -36.08
N GLY A 443 7.62 -17.90 -37.19
CA GLY A 443 8.94 -17.66 -37.78
C GLY A 443 9.46 -18.80 -38.67
N VAL A 444 8.69 -19.88 -38.81
CA VAL A 444 9.02 -21.01 -39.74
C VAL A 444 8.52 -20.66 -41.11
N SER A 445 9.43 -20.59 -42.07
CA SER A 445 9.11 -20.19 -43.47
C SER A 445 8.39 -21.28 -44.28
N SER A 446 8.55 -22.55 -43.92
CA SER A 446 7.94 -23.71 -44.59
C SER A 446 6.78 -24.25 -43.76
N SER A 447 5.57 -24.31 -44.36
CA SER A 447 4.41 -24.94 -43.73
C SER A 447 4.61 -26.43 -43.44
N ILE A 448 5.40 -27.12 -44.27
CA ILE A 448 5.74 -28.53 -44.07
C ILE A 448 6.58 -28.66 -42.81
N THR A 449 7.64 -27.88 -42.70
CA THR A 449 8.50 -27.88 -41.49
C THR A 449 7.74 -27.48 -40.24
N ALA A 450 6.84 -26.50 -40.31
CA ALA A 450 5.99 -26.13 -39.19
C ALA A 450 5.09 -27.29 -38.73
N THR A 451 4.51 -28.05 -39.71
CA THR A 451 3.70 -29.23 -39.41
C THR A 451 4.54 -30.34 -38.77
N GLU A 452 5.74 -30.62 -39.31
CA GLU A 452 6.67 -31.60 -38.78
C GLU A 452 7.07 -31.26 -37.33
N ASN A 453 7.43 -30.00 -37.05
CA ASN A 453 7.76 -29.52 -35.69
C ASN A 453 6.61 -29.74 -34.69
N VAL A 454 5.37 -29.49 -35.10
CA VAL A 454 4.19 -29.69 -34.24
C VAL A 454 3.98 -31.19 -33.97
N VAL A 455 4.06 -32.02 -35.01
CA VAL A 455 3.92 -33.49 -34.88
C VAL A 455 4.99 -34.05 -33.94
N GLU A 456 6.27 -33.72 -34.18
CA GLU A 456 7.38 -34.15 -33.32
C GLU A 456 7.21 -33.72 -31.86
N ALA A 457 6.71 -32.48 -31.62
CA ALA A 457 6.49 -31.97 -30.27
C ALA A 457 5.36 -32.73 -29.54
N PHE A 458 4.27 -33.08 -30.23
CA PHE A 458 3.18 -33.84 -29.62
C PHE A 458 3.43 -35.33 -29.53
N ASP A 459 4.30 -35.89 -30.39
CA ASP A 459 4.74 -37.30 -30.30
C ASP A 459 5.52 -37.58 -29.01
N LEU A 460 6.12 -36.55 -28.40
CA LEU A 460 6.79 -36.66 -27.10
C LEU A 460 5.83 -36.66 -25.91
N CYS A 461 4.65 -36.07 -26.10
CA CYS A 461 3.68 -35.80 -25.01
C CYS A 461 2.90 -37.07 -24.62
N PRO A 462 2.53 -37.23 -23.33
CA PRO A 462 1.62 -38.28 -22.90
C PRO A 462 0.23 -38.09 -23.51
N SER A 463 -0.45 -39.20 -23.75
CA SER A 463 -1.85 -39.19 -24.20
C SER A 463 -2.81 -39.38 -23.01
N SER A 464 -3.90 -38.64 -22.99
CA SER A 464 -4.97 -38.75 -22.01
C SER A 464 -6.34 -38.73 -22.68
N SER A 465 -7.33 -39.34 -22.03
CA SER A 465 -8.74 -39.24 -22.45
C SER A 465 -9.37 -37.87 -22.14
N TYR A 466 -8.67 -37.02 -21.40
CA TYR A 466 -9.15 -35.71 -20.93
C TYR A 466 -8.33 -34.54 -21.55
N MET A 467 -7.68 -34.77 -22.66
CA MET A 467 -6.89 -33.76 -23.35
C MET A 467 -7.20 -33.70 -24.85
#